data_27e458da46cd629770f12fefa773da0d
#
_entry.id   27e458da46cd629770f12fefa773da0d
#
_cell.length_a   1.000
_cell.length_b   1.000
_cell.length_c   1.000
_cell.angle_alpha   90.00
_cell.angle_beta   90.00
_cell.angle_gamma   90.00
#
_symmetry.space_group_name_H-M   'P 1'
#
loop_
_entity.id
_entity.type
_entity.pdbx_description
1 polymer ?
#
loop_
_entity_poly.entity_id
_entity_poly.type
_entity_poly.pdbx_seq_one_letter_code
_entity_poly.pdbx_strand_id
1 'polypeptide(L)'
;MTEKRLTPVARKLRRASTEAEKRLWWHLRSRQLEGAKFVRQFPIGPHITDFACRDAHLVIELDGGQHSEEVDQTRTAAIESFGYRIIRFWNHDVLQNTEGVVEAIRQELLNARNRP
;
A
#
# COMPACT_ATOMS: atom_id res chain seq x y z
N MET A 1 -0.23 -21.55 -18.76
CA MET A 1 -0.27 -21.62 -17.31
C MET A 1 0.23 -20.37 -16.67
N THR A 2 -0.67 -19.43 -16.62
CA THR A 2 -0.42 -18.10 -16.12
C THR A 2 -0.05 -18.09 -14.65
N GLU A 3 -0.61 -19.01 -13.86
CA GLU A 3 -0.33 -19.08 -12.43
C GLU A 3 1.13 -19.34 -12.11
N LYS A 4 1.76 -20.25 -12.85
CA LYS A 4 3.18 -20.58 -12.66
C LYS A 4 4.08 -19.41 -13.04
N ARG A 5 3.64 -18.57 -13.98
CA ARG A 5 4.41 -17.40 -14.38
C ARG A 5 4.32 -16.29 -13.33
N LEU A 6 3.14 -16.13 -12.72
CA LEU A 6 2.93 -15.11 -11.72
C LEU A 6 3.59 -15.46 -10.39
N THR A 7 3.66 -16.75 -10.04
CA THR A 7 4.24 -17.17 -8.77
C THR A 7 5.70 -16.72 -8.59
N PRO A 8 6.60 -16.88 -9.59
CA PRO A 8 7.96 -16.37 -9.44
C PRO A 8 8.01 -14.85 -9.28
N VAL A 9 7.14 -14.12 -9.98
CA VAL A 9 7.08 -12.66 -9.88
C VAL A 9 6.61 -12.25 -8.50
N ALA A 10 5.55 -12.86 -8.00
CA ALA A 10 5.03 -12.56 -6.66
C ALA A 10 6.06 -12.90 -5.59
N ARG A 11 6.75 -14.02 -5.75
CA ARG A 11 7.81 -14.42 -4.82
C ARG A 11 8.98 -13.45 -4.86
N LYS A 12 9.36 -13.01 -6.05
CA LYS A 12 10.41 -12.01 -6.21
C LYS A 12 10.03 -10.70 -5.55
N LEU A 13 8.78 -10.26 -5.72
CA LEU A 13 8.27 -9.05 -5.08
C LEU A 13 8.35 -9.18 -3.56
N ARG A 14 7.96 -10.31 -3.01
CA ARG A 14 8.04 -10.53 -1.56
C ARG A 14 9.48 -10.52 -1.06
N ARG A 15 10.40 -11.13 -1.80
CA ARG A 15 11.83 -11.11 -1.43
C ARG A 15 12.42 -9.74 -1.59
N ALA A 16 11.90 -8.97 -2.55
CA ALA A 16 12.37 -7.62 -2.81
C ALA A 16 11.68 -6.59 -1.92
N SER A 17 10.92 -7.03 -0.90
CA SER A 17 10.35 -6.13 0.07
C SER A 17 11.44 -5.26 0.66
N THR A 18 11.30 -3.96 0.50
CA THR A 18 12.29 -3.01 0.94
C THR A 18 12.29 -2.89 2.47
N GLU A 19 13.36 -2.30 3.00
CA GLU A 19 13.40 -1.99 4.42
C GLU A 19 12.25 -1.06 4.81
N ALA A 20 11.86 -0.15 3.89
CA ALA A 20 10.73 0.74 4.12
C ALA A 20 9.43 -0.04 4.30
N GLU A 21 9.19 -1.03 3.42
CA GLU A 21 7.99 -1.87 3.52
C GLU A 21 7.98 -2.65 4.83
N LYS A 22 9.09 -3.24 5.21
CA LYS A 22 9.21 -3.99 6.46
C LYS A 22 8.96 -3.09 7.67
N ARG A 23 9.53 -1.90 7.64
CA ARG A 23 9.37 -0.91 8.72
C ARG A 23 7.92 -0.50 8.87
N LEU A 24 7.27 -0.18 7.75
CA LEU A 24 5.88 0.24 7.79
C LEU A 24 4.96 -0.90 8.23
N TRP A 25 5.21 -2.11 7.71
CA TRP A 25 4.40 -3.27 8.09
C TRP A 25 4.42 -3.52 9.60
N TRP A 26 5.56 -3.31 10.22
CA TRP A 26 5.67 -3.44 11.68
C TRP A 26 4.62 -2.59 12.41
N HIS A 27 4.31 -1.42 11.88
CA HIS A 27 3.32 -0.51 12.46
C HIS A 27 1.88 -0.80 12.04
N LEU A 28 1.68 -1.45 10.91
CA LEU A 28 0.33 -1.68 10.36
C LEU A 28 -0.27 -3.02 10.76
N ARG A 29 0.58 -4.00 11.05
CA ARG A 29 0.13 -5.35 11.36
C ARG A 29 -0.64 -5.42 12.67
N SER A 30 -1.39 -6.53 12.83
CA SER A 30 -2.05 -6.86 14.10
C SER A 30 -3.08 -5.84 14.58
N ARG A 31 -3.69 -5.12 13.66
CA ARG A 31 -4.73 -4.12 13.95
C ARG A 31 -4.29 -3.05 14.93
N GLN A 32 -3.00 -2.81 15.07
CA GLN A 32 -2.50 -1.88 16.08
C GLN A 32 -2.72 -0.41 15.71
N LEU A 33 -2.91 -0.10 14.41
CA LEU A 33 -3.19 1.27 14.01
C LEU A 33 -4.70 1.46 13.90
N GLU A 34 -5.30 2.13 14.86
CA GLU A 34 -6.73 2.44 14.92
C GLU A 34 -7.63 1.21 14.75
N GLY A 35 -7.15 0.04 15.12
CA GLY A 35 -7.89 -1.20 14.98
C GLY A 35 -8.05 -1.67 13.53
N ALA A 36 -7.42 -1.01 12.58
CA ALA A 36 -7.57 -1.30 11.16
C ALA A 36 -6.80 -2.55 10.75
N LYS A 37 -7.47 -3.40 9.98
CA LYS A 37 -6.83 -4.60 9.44
C LYS A 37 -6.17 -4.26 8.10
N PHE A 38 -4.84 -4.25 8.09
CA PHE A 38 -4.06 -4.10 6.88
C PHE A 38 -3.58 -5.46 6.39
N VAL A 39 -3.54 -5.62 5.08
CA VAL A 39 -2.95 -6.80 4.43
C VAL A 39 -1.87 -6.34 3.47
N ARG A 40 -0.85 -7.18 3.29
CA ARG A 40 0.25 -6.90 2.37
C ARG A 40 -0.01 -7.54 1.03
N GLN A 41 0.54 -6.93 -0.02
CA GLN A 41 0.52 -7.52 -1.37
C GLN A 41 -0.90 -7.87 -1.79
N PHE A 42 -1.79 -6.89 -1.65
CA PHE A 42 -3.21 -7.09 -1.89
C PHE A 42 -3.55 -6.85 -3.37
N PRO A 43 -4.12 -7.83 -4.07
CA PRO A 43 -4.48 -7.65 -5.48
C PRO A 43 -5.78 -6.86 -5.63
N ILE A 44 -5.75 -5.90 -6.55
CA ILE A 44 -6.93 -5.15 -6.98
C ILE A 44 -6.94 -5.19 -8.50
N GLY A 45 -7.84 -5.97 -9.06
CA GLY A 45 -7.84 -6.23 -10.50
C GLY A 45 -6.49 -6.86 -10.91
N PRO A 46 -5.83 -6.35 -11.95
CA PRO A 46 -4.53 -6.86 -12.38
C PRO A 46 -3.35 -6.31 -11.59
N HIS A 47 -3.61 -5.44 -10.62
CA HIS A 47 -2.55 -4.77 -9.86
C HIS A 47 -2.38 -5.39 -8.49
N ILE A 48 -1.13 -5.42 -8.02
CA ILE A 48 -0.81 -5.84 -6.65
C ILE A 48 -0.36 -4.61 -5.89
N THR A 49 -1.06 -4.30 -4.80
CA THR A 49 -0.76 -3.14 -3.98
C THR A 49 0.13 -3.53 -2.81
N ASP A 50 0.90 -2.57 -2.29
CA ASP A 50 1.81 -2.88 -1.18
C ASP A 50 1.04 -3.19 0.10
N PHE A 51 0.10 -2.33 0.47
CA PHE A 51 -0.74 -2.51 1.65
C PHE A 51 -2.16 -2.06 1.35
N ALA A 52 -3.12 -2.74 1.94
CA ALA A 52 -4.51 -2.33 1.81
C ALA A 52 -5.28 -2.57 3.09
N CYS A 53 -6.20 -1.64 3.40
CA CYS A 53 -7.21 -1.81 4.41
C CYS A 53 -8.55 -1.86 3.70
N ARG A 54 -9.16 -3.04 3.64
CA ARG A 54 -10.39 -3.25 2.87
C ARG A 54 -11.56 -2.47 3.46
N ASP A 55 -11.68 -2.47 4.78
CA ASP A 55 -12.80 -1.79 5.44
C ASP A 55 -12.78 -0.28 5.19
N ALA A 56 -11.59 0.32 5.14
CA ALA A 56 -11.46 1.75 4.88
C ALA A 56 -11.34 2.08 3.40
N HIS A 57 -11.27 1.08 2.53
CA HIS A 57 -11.03 1.24 1.09
C HIS A 57 -9.78 2.08 0.84
N LEU A 58 -8.72 1.77 1.57
CA LEU A 58 -7.48 2.53 1.53
C LEU A 58 -6.33 1.66 1.08
N VAL A 59 -5.55 2.15 0.13
CA VAL A 59 -4.34 1.52 -0.37
C VAL A 59 -3.16 2.42 -0.06
N ILE A 60 -2.07 1.81 0.38
CA ILE A 60 -0.82 2.52 0.64
C ILE A 60 0.25 1.92 -0.25
N GLU A 61 0.97 2.77 -0.97
CA GLU A 61 2.06 2.35 -1.82
C GLU A 61 3.33 3.12 -1.48
N LEU A 62 4.46 2.42 -1.53
CA LEU A 62 5.77 2.99 -1.25
C LEU A 62 6.58 3.03 -2.54
N ASP A 63 7.19 4.17 -2.81
CA ASP A 63 7.93 4.40 -4.04
C ASP A 63 9.41 4.60 -3.78
N GLY A 64 10.22 3.91 -4.61
CA GLY A 64 11.66 4.04 -4.56
C GLY A 64 12.21 5.14 -5.48
N GLY A 65 11.35 5.80 -6.24
CA GLY A 65 11.75 6.92 -7.10
C GLY A 65 11.94 6.58 -8.57
N GLN A 66 11.74 5.34 -8.97
CA GLN A 66 11.87 4.95 -10.38
C GLN A 66 10.53 4.48 -10.92
N HIS A 67 9.76 5.42 -11.42
CA HIS A 67 8.50 5.09 -12.07
C HIS A 67 8.11 6.21 -13.02
N SER A 68 7.29 5.86 -13.98
CA SER A 68 6.73 6.81 -14.93
C SER A 68 5.47 7.41 -14.34
N GLU A 69 5.34 8.73 -14.42
CA GLU A 69 4.15 9.43 -13.97
C GLU A 69 2.90 8.95 -14.71
N GLU A 70 3.05 8.67 -16.01
CA GLU A 70 1.97 8.15 -16.83
C GLU A 70 1.49 6.77 -16.36
N VAL A 71 2.44 5.88 -16.06
CA VAL A 71 2.13 4.54 -15.54
C VAL A 71 1.43 4.66 -14.19
N ASP A 72 1.89 5.56 -13.33
CA ASP A 72 1.29 5.79 -12.03
C ASP A 72 -0.13 6.32 -12.13
N GLN A 73 -0.41 7.21 -13.08
CA GLN A 73 -1.75 7.74 -13.28
C GLN A 73 -2.70 6.65 -13.74
N THR A 74 -2.27 5.80 -14.66
CA THR A 74 -3.07 4.67 -15.15
C THR A 74 -3.38 3.70 -14.03
N ARG A 75 -2.36 3.37 -13.24
CA ARG A 75 -2.49 2.48 -12.09
C ARG A 75 -3.43 3.05 -11.04
N THR A 76 -3.27 4.33 -10.73
CA THR A 76 -4.11 5.02 -9.75
C THR A 76 -5.57 5.00 -10.20
N ALA A 77 -5.84 5.36 -11.45
CA ALA A 77 -7.20 5.37 -11.97
C ALA A 77 -7.84 3.97 -11.91
N ALA A 78 -7.06 2.94 -12.24
CA ALA A 78 -7.56 1.56 -12.19
C ALA A 78 -7.94 1.15 -10.76
N ILE A 79 -7.08 1.44 -9.79
CA ILE A 79 -7.32 1.08 -8.40
C ILE A 79 -8.49 1.89 -7.84
N GLU A 80 -8.58 3.17 -8.18
CA GLU A 80 -9.69 4.02 -7.76
C GLU A 80 -11.01 3.54 -8.34
N SER A 81 -11.00 2.95 -9.53
CA SER A 81 -12.22 2.42 -10.15
C SER A 81 -12.82 1.27 -9.34
N PHE A 82 -12.03 0.61 -8.51
CA PHE A 82 -12.52 -0.43 -7.60
C PHE A 82 -12.97 0.14 -6.25
N GLY A 83 -13.00 1.46 -6.11
CA GLY A 83 -13.49 2.11 -4.90
C GLY A 83 -12.43 2.37 -3.84
N TYR A 84 -11.16 2.23 -4.18
CA TYR A 84 -10.08 2.45 -3.22
C TYR A 84 -9.44 3.81 -3.42
N ARG A 85 -9.05 4.42 -2.32
CA ARG A 85 -8.22 5.62 -2.32
C ARG A 85 -6.77 5.19 -2.14
N ILE A 86 -5.86 5.81 -2.89
CA ILE A 86 -4.42 5.51 -2.80
C ILE A 86 -3.69 6.67 -2.16
N ILE A 87 -2.82 6.35 -1.21
CA ILE A 87 -1.84 7.30 -0.71
C ILE A 87 -0.45 6.70 -0.92
N ARG A 88 0.48 7.55 -1.35
CA ARG A 88 1.84 7.12 -1.64
C ARG A 88 2.84 7.87 -0.78
N PHE A 89 3.87 7.15 -0.39
CA PHE A 89 4.99 7.71 0.36
C PHE A 89 6.28 7.30 -0.31
N TRP A 90 7.29 8.15 -0.21
CA TRP A 90 8.63 7.78 -0.63
C TRP A 90 9.25 6.81 0.38
N ASN A 91 10.02 5.85 -0.11
CA ASN A 91 10.72 4.91 0.77
C ASN A 91 11.56 5.65 1.82
N HIS A 92 12.28 6.69 1.39
CA HIS A 92 13.14 7.42 2.32
C HIS A 92 12.34 8.14 3.40
N ASP A 93 11.13 8.59 3.11
CA ASP A 93 10.28 9.21 4.13
C ASP A 93 9.86 8.20 5.19
N VAL A 94 9.53 6.98 4.77
CA VAL A 94 9.20 5.92 5.72
C VAL A 94 10.38 5.62 6.63
N LEU A 95 11.58 5.56 6.06
CA LEU A 95 12.77 5.23 6.84
C LEU A 95 13.23 6.37 7.75
N GLN A 96 13.11 7.62 7.29
CA GLN A 96 13.60 8.77 8.02
C GLN A 96 12.56 9.41 8.94
N ASN A 97 11.28 9.22 8.64
CA ASN A 97 10.20 9.82 9.41
C ASN A 97 9.03 8.86 9.51
N THR A 98 9.29 7.69 10.05
CA THR A 98 8.29 6.62 10.18
C THR A 98 7.06 7.10 10.95
N GLU A 99 7.27 7.82 12.05
CA GLU A 99 6.16 8.31 12.87
C GLU A 99 5.25 9.26 12.10
N GLY A 100 5.84 10.15 11.29
CA GLY A 100 5.06 11.08 10.47
C GLY A 100 4.24 10.35 9.40
N VAL A 101 4.82 9.33 8.80
CA VAL A 101 4.12 8.51 7.81
C VAL A 101 2.97 7.75 8.47
N VAL A 102 3.21 7.11 9.60
CA VAL A 102 2.17 6.37 10.34
C VAL A 102 1.05 7.31 10.77
N GLU A 103 1.39 8.52 11.23
CA GLU A 103 0.39 9.51 11.61
C GLU A 103 -0.46 9.95 10.42
N ALA A 104 0.17 10.14 9.25
CA ALA A 104 -0.57 10.48 8.03
C ALA A 104 -1.56 9.37 7.67
N ILE A 105 -1.15 8.12 7.79
CA ILE A 105 -2.03 6.98 7.55
C ILE A 105 -3.17 6.96 8.56
N ARG A 106 -2.86 7.21 9.83
CA ARG A 106 -3.87 7.27 10.88
C ARG A 106 -4.95 8.31 10.55
N GLN A 107 -4.53 9.50 10.12
CA GLN A 107 -5.46 10.56 9.73
C GLN A 107 -6.34 10.14 8.55
N GLU A 108 -5.77 9.45 7.57
CA GLU A 108 -6.56 8.95 6.44
C GLU A 108 -7.59 7.91 6.88
N LEU A 109 -7.25 7.06 7.84
CA LEU A 109 -8.20 6.10 8.40
C LEU A 109 -9.35 6.80 9.10
N LEU A 110 -9.04 7.81 9.91
CA LEU A 110 -10.06 8.57 10.62
C LEU A 110 -10.96 9.34 9.66
N ASN A 111 -10.37 9.92 8.61
CA ASN A 111 -11.14 10.62 7.59
C ASN A 111 -12.07 9.66 6.86
N ALA A 112 -11.61 8.46 6.55
CA ALA A 112 -12.43 7.45 5.88
C ALA A 112 -13.64 7.06 6.74
N ARG A 113 -13.45 6.94 8.04
CA ARG A 113 -14.52 6.58 9.00
C ARG A 113 -15.55 7.69 9.15
N ASN A 114 -15.15 8.93 8.92
CA ASN A 114 -16.03 10.09 9.07
C ASN A 114 -16.78 10.43 7.79
N ARG A 115 -16.55 9.72 6.69
CA ARG A 115 -17.27 9.96 5.45
C ARG A 115 -18.69 9.37 5.52
N PRO A 116 -19.66 10.09 4.99
CA PRO A 116 -21.04 9.59 4.92
C PRO A 116 -21.18 8.42 3.95
#